data_5ca572d9499305fd4355677e0893b81c
#
_entry.id   5ca572d9499305fd4355677e0893b81c
#
_cell.length_a   1.000
_cell.length_b   1.000
_cell.length_c   1.000
_cell.angle_alpha   90.00
_cell.angle_beta   90.00
_cell.angle_gamma   90.00
#
_symmetry.space_group_name_H-M   'P 1'
#
loop_
_entity.id
_entity.type
_entity.pdbx_description
1 polymer ?
#
loop_
_entity_poly.entity_id
_entity_poly.type
_entity_poly.pdbx_seq_one_letter_code
_entity_poly.pdbx_strand_id
1 'polypeptide(L)'
;MGVIEIHRILDEVRLLGCSDLHFTDRIAPVVRLNGTLRTMRSQYPEMDEEEILDIIHQMTNDAQQTSINNHHDTDFSFQTRSGYRHRVNVYFQKGKPAIAIRLLRNDIPTLEDLGLPPILADFAMRPRGLVLVTGPTGSGKSTTLAGMIDFVNLNRSAHVITVEDPIEYVHEHKRCMVNQREIGDDVPDFALALRAALREDPDVILVGEMRDFETIQAAVTAAETGHLVMSTLHTTSAADTINRIIDVYPEHQQQQIRTQLANNLVGVISQTLIPKKDGTGRIACMEILNVTDAISAMIRDNKIHLIQSAIQTGKQQGMMSLDQELARLTAKNIIGEVDAIEKCQDKQEYYRFLSQFGGTPTGGMNISQG
;
A
#
# COMPACT_ATOMS: atom_id res chain seq x y z
N MET A 1 34.80 22.47 -8.07
CA MET A 1 33.93 22.32 -6.90
C MET A 1 33.87 20.85 -6.55
N GLY A 2 33.73 20.47 -5.29
CA GLY A 2 33.72 19.03 -4.94
C GLY A 2 32.45 18.36 -5.47
N VAL A 3 32.60 17.16 -6.02
CA VAL A 3 31.51 16.32 -6.47
C VAL A 3 30.51 16.14 -5.31
N ILE A 4 29.20 16.34 -5.57
CA ILE A 4 28.18 16.09 -4.57
C ILE A 4 28.14 14.58 -4.29
N GLU A 5 28.42 14.19 -3.05
CA GLU A 5 28.31 12.81 -2.62
C GLU A 5 26.85 12.50 -2.29
N ILE A 6 26.20 11.67 -3.12
CA ILE A 6 24.77 11.38 -3.02
C ILE A 6 24.37 10.80 -1.66
N HIS A 7 25.19 9.93 -1.08
CA HIS A 7 24.91 9.36 0.25
C HIS A 7 24.79 10.44 1.32
N ARG A 8 25.68 11.43 1.28
CA ARG A 8 25.71 12.52 2.26
C ARG A 8 24.50 13.44 2.13
N ILE A 9 24.15 13.87 0.91
CA ILE A 9 23.01 14.77 0.73
C ILE A 9 21.68 14.06 1.09
N LEU A 10 21.56 12.76 0.78
CA LEU A 10 20.37 11.98 1.17
C LEU A 10 20.23 11.85 2.68
N ASP A 11 21.31 11.62 3.41
CA ASP A 11 21.28 11.59 4.87
C ASP A 11 20.94 12.97 5.46
N GLU A 12 21.49 14.06 4.88
CA GLU A 12 21.19 15.44 5.29
C GLU A 12 19.71 15.79 5.10
N VAL A 13 19.12 15.54 3.93
CA VAL A 13 17.73 15.88 3.65
C VAL A 13 16.76 14.99 4.47
N ARG A 14 17.15 13.78 4.83
CA ARG A 14 16.42 12.92 5.75
C ARG A 14 16.35 13.53 7.15
N LEU A 15 17.48 14.00 7.68
CA LEU A 15 17.52 14.66 8.99
C LEU A 15 16.67 15.93 9.02
N LEU A 16 16.51 16.61 7.89
CA LEU A 16 15.61 17.76 7.74
C LEU A 16 14.12 17.37 7.66
N GLY A 17 13.78 16.08 7.58
CA GLY A 17 12.42 15.58 7.47
C GLY A 17 11.80 15.76 6.08
N CYS A 18 12.63 15.84 5.03
CA CYS A 18 12.16 15.95 3.65
C CYS A 18 11.57 14.62 3.17
N SER A 19 10.57 14.69 2.28
CA SER A 19 9.98 13.52 1.64
C SER A 19 10.58 13.19 0.29
N ASP A 20 11.03 14.21 -0.46
CA ASP A 20 11.58 14.04 -1.80
C ASP A 20 12.75 15.01 -2.00
N LEU A 21 13.71 14.59 -2.87
CA LEU A 21 14.85 15.39 -3.34
C LEU A 21 14.87 15.34 -4.86
N HIS A 22 15.09 16.50 -5.50
CA HIS A 22 15.10 16.63 -6.95
C HIS A 22 16.36 17.32 -7.42
N PHE A 23 16.93 16.82 -8.53
CA PHE A 23 18.04 17.44 -9.25
C PHE A 23 17.62 17.74 -10.68
N THR A 24 17.90 18.93 -11.16
CA THR A 24 17.67 19.35 -12.54
C THR A 24 18.61 20.49 -12.93
N ASP A 25 18.87 20.66 -14.22
CA ASP A 25 19.82 21.65 -14.76
C ASP A 25 19.51 23.09 -14.33
N ARG A 26 20.54 23.87 -14.00
CA ARG A 26 20.51 25.30 -13.67
C ARG A 26 19.70 25.70 -12.43
N ILE A 27 19.58 24.80 -11.48
CA ILE A 27 19.01 25.11 -10.17
C ILE A 27 19.74 24.29 -9.10
N ALA A 28 19.86 24.84 -7.89
CA ALA A 28 20.34 24.08 -6.74
C ALA A 28 19.36 22.94 -6.41
N PRO A 29 19.80 21.85 -5.76
CA PRO A 29 18.93 20.76 -5.35
C PRO A 29 17.65 21.26 -4.70
N VAL A 30 16.51 20.64 -5.00
CA VAL A 30 15.20 21.03 -4.52
C VAL A 30 14.63 19.92 -3.65
N VAL A 31 14.19 20.25 -2.45
CA VAL A 31 13.58 19.29 -1.52
C VAL A 31 12.09 19.57 -1.34
N ARG A 32 11.33 18.53 -1.03
CA ARG A 32 9.95 18.67 -0.56
C ARG A 32 9.92 18.51 0.96
N LEU A 33 9.60 19.61 1.64
CA LEU A 33 9.48 19.66 3.10
C LEU A 33 8.03 20.05 3.46
N ASN A 34 7.32 19.21 4.20
CA ASN A 34 5.92 19.41 4.57
C ASN A 34 5.01 19.75 3.36
N GLY A 35 5.20 19.04 2.24
CA GLY A 35 4.44 19.22 1.01
C GLY A 35 4.91 20.38 0.12
N THR A 36 5.77 21.28 0.62
CA THR A 36 6.25 22.47 -0.10
C THR A 36 7.64 22.24 -0.69
N LEU A 37 7.84 22.63 -1.95
CA LEU A 37 9.15 22.60 -2.58
C LEU A 37 10.03 23.76 -2.10
N ARG A 38 11.29 23.47 -1.75
CA ARG A 38 12.29 24.42 -1.30
C ARG A 38 13.63 24.16 -1.96
N THR A 39 14.30 25.20 -2.44
CA THR A 39 15.66 25.09 -3.00
C THR A 39 16.71 25.11 -1.89
N MET A 40 17.77 24.31 -2.03
CA MET A 40 18.89 24.25 -1.09
C MET A 40 20.03 25.21 -1.48
N ARG A 41 19.72 26.39 -2.06
CA ARG A 41 20.72 27.36 -2.58
C ARG A 41 21.71 27.85 -1.53
N SER A 42 21.38 27.83 -0.25
CA SER A 42 22.29 28.22 0.83
C SER A 42 23.38 27.18 1.11
N GLN A 43 23.19 25.95 0.67
CA GLN A 43 24.05 24.80 0.99
C GLN A 43 24.75 24.25 -0.28
N TYR A 44 24.04 24.32 -1.42
CA TYR A 44 24.50 23.77 -2.70
C TYR A 44 24.35 24.79 -3.82
N PRO A 45 25.33 24.85 -4.78
CA PRO A 45 25.23 25.70 -5.97
C PRO A 45 24.13 25.21 -6.93
N GLU A 46 23.88 25.99 -7.96
CA GLU A 46 23.14 25.56 -9.14
C GLU A 46 23.94 24.47 -9.86
N MET A 47 23.25 23.41 -10.28
CA MET A 47 23.87 22.24 -10.88
C MET A 47 23.84 22.32 -12.40
N ASP A 48 24.87 21.78 -13.03
CA ASP A 48 24.90 21.55 -14.46
C ASP A 48 24.66 20.08 -14.82
N GLU A 49 24.62 19.79 -16.10
CA GLU A 49 24.35 18.45 -16.62
C GLU A 49 25.41 17.42 -16.21
N GLU A 50 26.70 17.83 -16.17
CA GLU A 50 27.82 16.95 -15.83
C GLU A 50 27.74 16.53 -14.35
N GLU A 51 27.42 17.45 -13.45
CA GLU A 51 27.21 17.17 -12.03
C GLU A 51 26.02 16.25 -11.78
N ILE A 52 24.91 16.39 -12.55
CA ILE A 52 23.75 15.51 -12.47
C ILE A 52 24.12 14.10 -12.96
N LEU A 53 24.86 13.97 -14.05
CA LEU A 53 25.35 12.68 -14.54
C LEU A 53 26.27 11.99 -13.53
N ASP A 54 27.15 12.74 -12.86
CA ASP A 54 28.00 12.22 -11.79
C ASP A 54 27.18 11.65 -10.63
N ILE A 55 26.09 12.30 -10.26
CA ILE A 55 25.16 11.79 -9.23
C ILE A 55 24.49 10.52 -9.71
N ILE A 56 24.02 10.46 -10.96
CA ILE A 56 23.42 9.27 -11.55
C ILE A 56 24.41 8.09 -11.49
N HIS A 57 25.67 8.32 -11.90
CA HIS A 57 26.70 7.28 -11.86
C HIS A 57 26.97 6.73 -10.45
N GLN A 58 26.83 7.55 -9.41
CA GLN A 58 26.97 7.08 -8.01
C GLN A 58 25.88 6.13 -7.55
N MET A 59 24.71 6.12 -8.23
CA MET A 59 23.51 5.36 -7.81
C MET A 59 23.20 4.17 -8.71
N THR A 60 23.79 4.09 -9.90
CA THR A 60 23.35 3.15 -10.95
C THR A 60 24.35 2.04 -11.23
N ASN A 61 23.85 0.87 -11.59
CA ASN A 61 24.61 -0.24 -12.14
C ASN A 61 24.71 -0.15 -13.67
N ASP A 62 25.51 -1.04 -14.30
CA ASP A 62 25.78 -1.04 -15.76
C ASP A 62 24.51 -1.16 -16.60
N ALA A 63 23.51 -1.95 -16.18
CA ALA A 63 22.25 -2.14 -16.90
C ALA A 63 21.41 -0.86 -16.86
N GLN A 64 21.30 -0.24 -15.68
CA GLN A 64 20.59 1.05 -15.49
C GLN A 64 21.28 2.16 -16.28
N GLN A 65 22.62 2.23 -16.25
CA GLN A 65 23.38 3.19 -17.05
C GLN A 65 23.13 3.00 -18.55
N THR A 66 23.06 1.76 -19.03
CA THR A 66 22.75 1.49 -20.43
C THR A 66 21.36 2.00 -20.81
N SER A 67 20.36 1.82 -19.94
CA SER A 67 19.01 2.34 -20.14
C SER A 67 18.99 3.86 -20.22
N ILE A 68 19.66 4.53 -19.26
CA ILE A 68 19.75 5.99 -19.17
C ILE A 68 20.51 6.57 -20.39
N ASN A 69 21.60 5.95 -20.82
CA ASN A 69 22.34 6.37 -22.00
C ASN A 69 21.52 6.28 -23.30
N ASN A 70 20.51 5.42 -23.33
CA ASN A 70 19.52 5.34 -24.42
C ASN A 70 18.34 6.31 -24.23
N HIS A 71 18.43 7.25 -23.31
CA HIS A 71 17.37 8.21 -22.95
C HIS A 71 16.05 7.58 -22.50
N HIS A 72 16.09 6.39 -21.88
CA HIS A 72 14.92 5.79 -21.28
C HIS A 72 14.76 6.28 -19.85
N ASP A 73 13.52 6.63 -19.47
CA ASP A 73 13.18 6.86 -18.06
C ASP A 73 13.45 5.58 -17.28
N THR A 74 14.18 5.71 -16.17
CA THR A 74 14.66 4.56 -15.41
C THR A 74 14.30 4.72 -13.94
N ASP A 75 13.43 3.82 -13.45
CA ASP A 75 13.08 3.68 -12.04
C ASP A 75 13.94 2.60 -11.40
N PHE A 76 14.44 2.87 -10.19
CA PHE A 76 15.18 1.87 -9.40
C PHE A 76 15.20 2.24 -7.93
N SER A 77 15.55 1.28 -7.08
CA SER A 77 15.79 1.55 -5.68
C SER A 77 17.29 1.78 -5.42
N PHE A 78 17.58 2.69 -4.48
CA PHE A 78 18.94 3.01 -4.06
C PHE A 78 19.04 2.99 -2.55
N GLN A 79 20.06 2.31 -2.02
CA GLN A 79 20.33 2.27 -0.59
C GLN A 79 21.59 3.07 -0.24
N THR A 80 21.47 3.99 0.73
CA THR A 80 22.63 4.70 1.25
C THR A 80 23.51 3.78 2.11
N ARG A 81 24.76 4.19 2.34
CA ARG A 81 25.68 3.46 3.24
C ARG A 81 25.15 3.40 4.69
N SER A 82 24.31 4.34 5.08
CA SER A 82 23.59 4.35 6.36
C SER A 82 22.38 3.40 6.43
N GLY A 83 22.12 2.64 5.35
CA GLY A 83 21.05 1.62 5.30
C GLY A 83 19.69 2.16 4.88
N TYR A 84 19.54 3.45 4.58
CA TYR A 84 18.27 4.03 4.16
C TYR A 84 17.98 3.76 2.68
N ARG A 85 16.75 3.33 2.38
CA ARG A 85 16.30 3.10 1.00
C ARG A 85 15.57 4.32 0.43
N HIS A 86 15.71 4.45 -0.89
CA HIS A 86 15.17 5.55 -1.69
C HIS A 86 14.64 4.98 -3.01
N ARG A 87 13.50 5.49 -3.47
CA ARG A 87 13.06 5.26 -4.84
C ARG A 87 13.59 6.39 -5.71
N VAL A 88 14.28 6.03 -6.77
CA VAL A 88 14.93 6.97 -7.71
C VAL A 88 14.28 6.82 -9.07
N ASN A 89 13.87 7.93 -9.66
CA ASN A 89 13.50 8.01 -11.06
C ASN A 89 14.45 8.98 -11.77
N VAL A 90 15.16 8.48 -12.77
CA VAL A 90 15.95 9.27 -13.71
C VAL A 90 15.15 9.45 -14.98
N TYR A 91 14.93 10.69 -15.41
CA TYR A 91 14.15 11.04 -16.59
C TYR A 91 14.82 12.18 -17.38
N PHE A 92 14.35 12.41 -18.61
CA PHE A 92 14.92 13.44 -19.47
C PHE A 92 13.91 14.55 -19.73
N GLN A 93 14.41 15.79 -19.68
CA GLN A 93 13.66 16.98 -20.07
C GLN A 93 14.52 17.90 -20.92
N LYS A 94 14.00 18.40 -22.06
CA LYS A 94 14.74 19.27 -22.98
C LYS A 94 16.13 18.72 -23.36
N GLY A 95 16.23 17.37 -23.48
CA GLY A 95 17.46 16.67 -23.81
C GLY A 95 18.46 16.50 -22.66
N LYS A 96 18.11 16.92 -21.42
CA LYS A 96 18.98 16.84 -20.25
C LYS A 96 18.43 15.92 -19.18
N PRO A 97 19.29 15.21 -18.42
CA PRO A 97 18.83 14.34 -17.33
C PRO A 97 18.29 15.15 -16.15
N ALA A 98 17.35 14.57 -15.45
CA ALA A 98 16.84 15.03 -14.17
C ALA A 98 16.57 13.83 -13.26
N ILE A 99 16.59 14.05 -11.96
CA ILE A 99 16.43 13.00 -10.95
C ILE A 99 15.33 13.40 -9.97
N ALA A 100 14.42 12.47 -9.70
CA ALA A 100 13.47 12.56 -8.60
C ALA A 100 13.75 11.41 -7.62
N ILE A 101 14.06 11.75 -6.38
CA ILE A 101 14.36 10.77 -5.32
C ILE A 101 13.33 10.91 -4.22
N ARG A 102 12.61 9.81 -3.93
CA ARG A 102 11.72 9.70 -2.78
C ARG A 102 12.43 9.02 -1.62
N LEU A 103 12.41 9.66 -0.47
CA LEU A 103 12.97 9.12 0.77
C LEU A 103 11.97 8.17 1.40
N LEU A 104 12.28 6.88 1.42
CA LEU A 104 11.43 5.86 2.05
C LEU A 104 11.64 5.86 3.56
N ARG A 105 10.60 5.51 4.31
CA ARG A 105 10.69 5.40 5.78
C ARG A 105 11.29 4.05 6.15
N ASN A 106 12.19 4.04 7.11
CA ASN A 106 12.75 2.80 7.67
C ASN A 106 11.96 2.31 8.88
N ASP A 107 11.26 3.22 9.57
CA ASP A 107 10.47 2.85 10.73
C ASP A 107 9.12 2.28 10.26
N ILE A 108 8.87 1.02 10.57
CA ILE A 108 7.60 0.36 10.30
C ILE A 108 6.69 0.66 11.49
N PRO A 109 5.61 1.43 11.30
CA PRO A 109 4.67 1.71 12.39
C PRO A 109 3.91 0.44 12.76
N THR A 110 3.66 0.24 14.05
CA THR A 110 2.83 -0.87 14.53
C THR A 110 1.36 -0.68 14.11
N LEU A 111 0.58 -1.76 14.12
CA LEU A 111 -0.87 -1.68 13.88
C LEU A 111 -1.56 -0.73 14.88
N GLU A 112 -1.07 -0.67 16.12
CA GLU A 112 -1.56 0.22 17.17
C GLU A 112 -1.21 1.69 16.89
N ASP A 113 0.04 1.99 16.49
CA ASP A 113 0.46 3.35 16.12
C ASP A 113 -0.35 3.90 14.94
N LEU A 114 -0.74 3.03 14.01
CA LEU A 114 -1.60 3.37 12.88
C LEU A 114 -3.08 3.51 13.28
N GLY A 115 -3.44 3.13 14.51
CA GLY A 115 -4.82 3.12 14.98
C GLY A 115 -5.72 2.13 14.25
N LEU A 116 -5.15 1.03 13.75
CA LEU A 116 -5.86 0.04 12.93
C LEU A 116 -6.70 -0.91 13.78
N PRO A 117 -7.86 -1.39 13.26
CA PRO A 117 -8.72 -2.32 13.99
C PRO A 117 -8.01 -3.63 14.36
N PRO A 118 -8.23 -4.18 15.57
CA PRO A 118 -7.54 -5.39 16.06
C PRO A 118 -7.69 -6.62 15.15
N ILE A 119 -8.76 -6.72 14.38
CA ILE A 119 -8.99 -7.84 13.45
C ILE A 119 -7.88 -7.99 12.41
N LEU A 120 -7.12 -6.91 12.09
CA LEU A 120 -5.99 -7.00 11.18
C LEU A 120 -4.88 -7.87 11.77
N ALA A 121 -4.69 -7.82 13.08
CA ALA A 121 -3.77 -8.72 13.78
C ALA A 121 -4.25 -10.19 13.69
N ASP A 122 -5.57 -10.43 13.83
CA ASP A 122 -6.13 -11.77 13.66
C ASP A 122 -5.94 -12.29 12.24
N PHE A 123 -6.10 -11.44 11.23
CA PHE A 123 -5.83 -11.81 9.82
C PHE A 123 -4.34 -12.12 9.61
N ALA A 124 -3.44 -11.32 10.17
CA ALA A 124 -2.00 -11.50 10.06
C ALA A 124 -1.51 -12.81 10.71
N MET A 125 -2.21 -13.30 11.74
CA MET A 125 -1.84 -14.52 12.47
C MET A 125 -2.53 -15.79 11.94
N ARG A 126 -3.31 -15.70 10.85
CA ARG A 126 -3.89 -16.90 10.22
C ARG A 126 -2.80 -17.84 9.75
N PRO A 127 -2.97 -19.14 9.90
CA PRO A 127 -1.97 -20.11 9.44
C PRO A 127 -1.86 -20.17 7.91
N ARG A 128 -2.96 -19.90 7.20
CA ARG A 128 -3.08 -19.93 5.73
C ARG A 128 -4.29 -19.12 5.27
N GLY A 129 -4.33 -18.85 3.98
CA GLY A 129 -5.43 -18.18 3.29
C GLY A 129 -5.00 -16.91 2.60
N LEU A 130 -5.93 -16.16 2.04
CA LEU A 130 -5.69 -14.95 1.28
C LEU A 130 -6.26 -13.73 2.04
N VAL A 131 -5.42 -12.75 2.31
CA VAL A 131 -5.81 -11.45 2.89
C VAL A 131 -5.52 -10.36 1.87
N LEU A 132 -6.50 -9.51 1.62
CA LEU A 132 -6.41 -8.45 0.62
C LEU A 132 -6.54 -7.08 1.26
N VAL A 133 -5.57 -6.19 0.98
CA VAL A 133 -5.63 -4.78 1.35
C VAL A 133 -5.82 -3.98 0.08
N THR A 134 -6.94 -3.29 -0.06
CA THR A 134 -7.33 -2.62 -1.30
C THR A 134 -7.57 -1.13 -1.11
N GLY A 135 -7.67 -0.40 -2.20
CA GLY A 135 -7.89 1.04 -2.20
C GLY A 135 -7.06 1.77 -3.27
N PRO A 136 -7.34 3.05 -3.51
CA PRO A 136 -6.63 3.84 -4.51
C PRO A 136 -5.14 4.00 -4.18
N THR A 137 -4.37 4.49 -5.14
CA THR A 137 -2.97 4.86 -4.91
C THR A 137 -2.87 5.91 -3.81
N GLY A 138 -1.92 5.72 -2.89
CA GLY A 138 -1.72 6.63 -1.75
C GLY A 138 -2.71 6.44 -0.59
N SER A 139 -3.54 5.38 -0.58
CA SER A 139 -4.43 5.06 0.54
C SER A 139 -3.74 4.40 1.73
N GLY A 140 -2.43 4.14 1.68
CA GLY A 140 -1.65 3.57 2.78
C GLY A 140 -1.60 2.05 2.82
N LYS A 141 -1.94 1.35 1.73
CA LYS A 141 -1.91 -0.13 1.65
C LYS A 141 -0.58 -0.74 2.08
N SER A 142 0.52 -0.25 1.49
CA SER A 142 1.87 -0.75 1.80
C SER A 142 2.24 -0.55 3.28
N THR A 143 1.85 0.58 3.88
CA THR A 143 2.08 0.84 5.30
C THR A 143 1.29 -0.13 6.18
N THR A 144 0.03 -0.40 5.85
CA THR A 144 -0.82 -1.37 6.56
C THR A 144 -0.24 -2.78 6.45
N LEU A 145 0.15 -3.20 5.24
CA LEU A 145 0.76 -4.52 5.02
C LEU A 145 2.11 -4.64 5.73
N ALA A 146 2.95 -3.58 5.68
CA ALA A 146 4.21 -3.59 6.42
C ALA A 146 3.98 -3.76 7.93
N GLY A 147 3.00 -3.05 8.51
CA GLY A 147 2.60 -3.23 9.90
C GLY A 147 2.08 -4.65 10.21
N MET A 148 1.31 -5.25 9.29
CA MET A 148 0.84 -6.65 9.44
C MET A 148 2.00 -7.65 9.37
N ILE A 149 2.94 -7.49 8.43
CA ILE A 149 4.13 -8.34 8.32
C ILE A 149 5.03 -8.16 9.55
N ASP A 150 5.22 -6.93 10.03
CA ASP A 150 6.01 -6.71 11.25
C ASP A 150 5.34 -7.32 12.48
N PHE A 151 4.00 -7.30 12.56
CA PHE A 151 3.24 -8.00 13.60
C PHE A 151 3.46 -9.52 13.56
N VAL A 152 3.46 -10.15 12.38
CA VAL A 152 3.84 -11.56 12.20
C VAL A 152 5.27 -11.77 12.67
N ASN A 153 6.21 -10.93 12.23
CA ASN A 153 7.63 -11.01 12.52
C ASN A 153 7.96 -10.91 14.02
N LEU A 154 7.13 -10.20 14.78
CA LEU A 154 7.25 -10.09 16.24
C LEU A 154 6.63 -11.29 16.99
N ASN A 155 5.59 -11.93 16.43
CA ASN A 155 4.76 -12.87 17.18
C ASN A 155 4.84 -14.33 16.72
N ARG A 156 5.40 -14.60 15.54
CA ARG A 156 5.46 -15.94 14.93
C ARG A 156 6.88 -16.30 14.53
N SER A 157 7.30 -17.55 14.71
CA SER A 157 8.54 -18.08 14.12
C SER A 157 8.17 -18.69 12.77
N ALA A 158 8.50 -17.98 11.69
CA ALA A 158 8.03 -18.30 10.34
C ALA A 158 9.02 -17.79 9.28
N HIS A 159 8.93 -18.33 8.06
CA HIS A 159 9.60 -17.77 6.89
C HIS A 159 8.62 -16.87 6.13
N VAL A 160 8.96 -15.59 6.04
CA VAL A 160 8.21 -14.58 5.31
C VAL A 160 8.95 -14.25 4.01
N ILE A 161 8.28 -14.37 2.88
CA ILE A 161 8.80 -13.93 1.59
C ILE A 161 7.95 -12.77 1.09
N THR A 162 8.57 -11.66 0.70
CA THR A 162 7.88 -10.57 0.01
C THR A 162 8.36 -10.46 -1.43
N VAL A 163 7.44 -10.08 -2.31
CA VAL A 163 7.72 -9.73 -3.72
C VAL A 163 7.10 -8.37 -3.95
N GLU A 164 7.90 -7.35 -4.23
CA GLU A 164 7.49 -5.95 -4.22
C GLU A 164 8.03 -5.18 -5.45
N ASP A 165 7.37 -4.07 -5.82
CA ASP A 165 7.76 -3.21 -6.95
C ASP A 165 7.53 -1.72 -6.62
N PRO A 166 8.56 -1.04 -6.04
CA PRO A 166 9.72 -1.58 -5.33
C PRO A 166 9.44 -1.92 -3.85
N ILE A 167 10.46 -2.41 -3.12
CA ILE A 167 10.40 -2.57 -1.65
C ILE A 167 10.26 -1.18 -1.01
N GLU A 168 9.14 -0.93 -0.32
CA GLU A 168 8.88 0.36 0.37
C GLU A 168 9.36 0.37 1.82
N TYR A 169 9.31 -0.77 2.52
CA TYR A 169 9.75 -0.93 3.90
C TYR A 169 10.72 -2.09 4.03
N VAL A 170 11.83 -1.88 4.72
CA VAL A 170 12.80 -2.95 4.98
C VAL A 170 12.50 -3.60 6.31
N HIS A 171 12.24 -4.91 6.30
CA HIS A 171 12.00 -5.71 7.49
C HIS A 171 13.30 -6.32 8.00
N GLU A 172 13.62 -6.10 9.27
CA GLU A 172 14.68 -6.83 9.95
C GLU A 172 14.20 -8.25 10.29
N HIS A 173 15.14 -9.20 10.39
CA HIS A 173 14.87 -10.51 10.95
C HIS A 173 14.65 -10.36 12.47
N LYS A 174 13.44 -10.67 12.95
CA LYS A 174 13.11 -10.71 14.39
C LYS A 174 12.89 -12.16 14.81
N ARG A 175 11.62 -12.59 14.91
CA ARG A 175 11.29 -14.01 15.13
C ARG A 175 11.11 -14.78 13.82
N CYS A 176 10.85 -14.07 12.74
CA CYS A 176 10.80 -14.62 11.41
C CYS A 176 12.14 -14.45 10.68
N MET A 177 12.39 -15.34 9.72
CA MET A 177 13.28 -15.06 8.60
C MET A 177 12.45 -14.30 7.57
N VAL A 178 12.88 -13.11 7.16
CA VAL A 178 12.18 -12.27 6.18
C VAL A 178 13.08 -12.08 4.97
N ASN A 179 12.66 -12.59 3.82
CA ASN A 179 13.33 -12.41 2.54
C ASN A 179 12.49 -11.54 1.63
N GLN A 180 12.99 -10.36 1.28
CA GLN A 180 12.31 -9.41 0.42
C GLN A 180 12.95 -9.43 -0.96
N ARG A 181 12.13 -9.55 -2.02
CA ARG A 181 12.55 -9.62 -3.41
C ARG A 181 11.92 -8.47 -4.19
N GLU A 182 12.74 -7.75 -4.93
CA GLU A 182 12.32 -6.60 -5.74
C GLU A 182 12.17 -6.98 -7.21
N ILE A 183 11.08 -6.54 -7.84
CA ILE A 183 10.89 -6.72 -9.28
C ILE A 183 11.93 -5.88 -10.03
N GLY A 184 12.55 -6.49 -11.03
CA GLY A 184 13.59 -5.86 -11.85
C GLY A 184 15.01 -6.12 -11.35
N ASP A 185 15.20 -6.12 -10.03
CA ASP A 185 16.52 -6.38 -9.42
C ASP A 185 16.71 -7.88 -9.08
N ASP A 186 15.78 -8.48 -8.34
CA ASP A 186 15.88 -9.87 -7.85
C ASP A 186 15.07 -10.85 -8.69
N VAL A 187 13.98 -10.40 -9.27
CA VAL A 187 13.02 -11.22 -10.01
C VAL A 187 12.41 -10.45 -11.18
N PRO A 188 12.06 -11.13 -12.29
CA PRO A 188 11.57 -10.43 -13.48
C PRO A 188 10.12 -9.95 -13.36
N ASP A 189 9.24 -10.70 -12.68
CA ASP A 189 7.81 -10.40 -12.52
C ASP A 189 7.21 -11.11 -11.30
N PHE A 190 6.01 -10.65 -10.89
CA PHE A 190 5.28 -11.18 -9.74
C PHE A 190 4.90 -12.66 -9.89
N ALA A 191 4.42 -13.07 -11.05
CA ALA A 191 3.92 -14.42 -11.26
C ALA A 191 5.04 -15.46 -11.20
N LEU A 192 6.21 -15.17 -11.80
CA LEU A 192 7.40 -16.03 -11.73
C LEU A 192 7.96 -16.06 -10.31
N ALA A 193 8.07 -14.91 -9.67
CA ALA A 193 8.55 -14.82 -8.29
C ALA A 193 7.68 -15.65 -7.33
N LEU A 194 6.35 -15.56 -7.46
CA LEU A 194 5.40 -16.27 -6.62
C LEU A 194 5.50 -17.79 -6.82
N ARG A 195 5.60 -18.24 -8.08
CA ARG A 195 5.85 -19.67 -8.38
C ARG A 195 7.18 -20.16 -7.84
N ALA A 196 8.21 -19.33 -7.81
CA ALA A 196 9.50 -19.68 -7.23
C ALA A 196 9.39 -19.75 -5.68
N ALA A 197 8.75 -18.78 -5.06
CA ALA A 197 8.55 -18.70 -3.62
C ALA A 197 7.95 -19.99 -3.03
N LEU A 198 7.03 -20.65 -3.73
CA LEU A 198 6.45 -21.92 -3.28
C LEU A 198 7.47 -23.08 -3.10
N ARG A 199 8.70 -22.91 -3.59
CA ARG A 199 9.81 -23.87 -3.41
C ARG A 199 10.87 -23.40 -2.43
N GLU A 200 10.62 -22.26 -1.78
CA GLU A 200 11.53 -21.59 -0.86
C GLU A 200 11.11 -21.79 0.60
N ASP A 201 10.19 -22.75 0.86
CA ASP A 201 9.64 -23.09 2.19
C ASP A 201 9.02 -21.88 2.94
N PRO A 202 8.11 -21.12 2.31
CA PRO A 202 7.47 -19.98 2.95
C PRO A 202 6.30 -20.40 3.85
N ASP A 203 6.09 -19.69 4.93
CA ASP A 203 4.83 -19.72 5.70
C ASP A 203 3.91 -18.55 5.31
N VAL A 204 4.51 -17.39 5.05
CA VAL A 204 3.80 -16.15 4.72
C VAL A 204 4.39 -15.54 3.46
N ILE A 205 3.54 -15.17 2.53
CA ILE A 205 3.95 -14.55 1.25
C ILE A 205 3.23 -13.20 1.13
N LEU A 206 3.99 -12.12 0.95
CA LEU A 206 3.46 -10.82 0.55
C LEU A 206 3.70 -10.62 -0.95
N VAL A 207 2.63 -10.36 -1.69
CA VAL A 207 2.68 -9.97 -3.10
C VAL A 207 2.27 -8.51 -3.18
N GLY A 208 3.18 -7.63 -3.57
CA GLY A 208 2.97 -6.18 -3.56
C GLY A 208 1.65 -5.77 -4.21
N GLU A 209 1.34 -6.34 -5.37
CA GLU A 209 0.06 -6.15 -6.03
C GLU A 209 -0.30 -7.30 -6.99
N MET A 210 -1.61 -7.47 -7.22
CA MET A 210 -2.17 -8.44 -8.18
C MET A 210 -2.91 -7.68 -9.30
N ARG A 211 -2.25 -7.48 -10.46
CA ARG A 211 -2.83 -6.74 -11.59
C ARG A 211 -3.34 -7.65 -12.71
N ASP A 212 -2.70 -8.77 -12.90
CA ASP A 212 -2.90 -9.68 -14.03
C ASP A 212 -3.40 -11.06 -13.58
N PHE A 213 -3.89 -11.83 -14.55
CA PHE A 213 -4.45 -13.16 -14.32
C PHE A 213 -3.42 -14.12 -13.72
N GLU A 214 -2.20 -14.11 -14.23
CA GLU A 214 -1.13 -15.03 -13.83
C GLU A 214 -0.72 -14.84 -12.36
N THR A 215 -0.60 -13.58 -11.94
CA THR A 215 -0.27 -13.23 -10.54
C THR A 215 -1.43 -13.60 -9.61
N ILE A 216 -2.68 -13.29 -9.98
CA ILE A 216 -3.87 -13.64 -9.20
C ILE A 216 -3.99 -15.16 -9.06
N GLN A 217 -3.82 -15.91 -10.14
CA GLN A 217 -3.88 -17.38 -10.13
C GLN A 217 -2.80 -17.96 -9.20
N ALA A 218 -1.57 -17.45 -9.30
CA ALA A 218 -0.47 -17.94 -8.46
C ALA A 218 -0.72 -17.63 -6.97
N ALA A 219 -1.25 -16.44 -6.62
CA ALA A 219 -1.57 -16.06 -5.26
C ALA A 219 -2.71 -16.93 -4.66
N VAL A 220 -3.76 -17.17 -5.42
CA VAL A 220 -4.87 -18.04 -4.98
C VAL A 220 -4.37 -19.49 -4.80
N THR A 221 -3.53 -19.98 -5.71
CA THR A 221 -2.92 -21.31 -5.59
C THR A 221 -2.03 -21.42 -4.36
N ALA A 222 -1.22 -20.40 -4.06
CA ALA A 222 -0.38 -20.36 -2.86
C ALA A 222 -1.23 -20.43 -1.59
N ALA A 223 -2.33 -19.66 -1.52
CA ALA A 223 -3.26 -19.71 -0.39
C ALA A 223 -3.94 -21.08 -0.23
N GLU A 224 -4.32 -21.73 -1.35
CA GLU A 224 -4.94 -23.06 -1.36
C GLU A 224 -3.96 -24.17 -0.92
N THR A 225 -2.67 -24.00 -1.24
CA THR A 225 -1.62 -24.98 -0.89
C THR A 225 -1.08 -24.82 0.54
N GLY A 226 -1.65 -23.91 1.34
CA GLY A 226 -1.41 -23.88 2.79
C GLY A 226 -0.62 -22.67 3.30
N HIS A 227 -0.33 -21.69 2.47
CA HIS A 227 0.40 -20.47 2.82
C HIS A 227 -0.55 -19.32 3.20
N LEU A 228 -0.12 -18.43 4.08
CA LEU A 228 -0.79 -17.16 4.27
C LEU A 228 -0.29 -16.17 3.21
N VAL A 229 -1.18 -15.77 2.31
CA VAL A 229 -0.86 -14.82 1.25
C VAL A 229 -1.50 -13.48 1.55
N MET A 230 -0.73 -12.41 1.53
CA MET A 230 -1.21 -11.03 1.65
C MET A 230 -0.92 -10.30 0.34
N SER A 231 -1.88 -9.52 -0.15
CA SER A 231 -1.67 -8.77 -1.40
C SER A 231 -2.54 -7.53 -1.50
N THR A 232 -2.32 -6.73 -2.56
CA THR A 232 -3.11 -5.53 -2.85
C THR A 232 -3.84 -5.58 -4.17
N LEU A 233 -4.96 -4.83 -4.22
CA LEU A 233 -5.65 -4.42 -5.44
C LEU A 233 -6.03 -2.92 -5.34
N HIS A 234 -6.51 -2.34 -6.45
CA HIS A 234 -6.90 -0.93 -6.52
C HIS A 234 -8.42 -0.70 -6.42
N THR A 235 -9.18 -1.70 -6.07
CA THR A 235 -10.63 -1.64 -5.84
C THR A 235 -10.96 -0.88 -4.54
N THR A 236 -12.17 -0.33 -4.45
CA THR A 236 -12.59 0.54 -3.35
C THR A 236 -13.59 -0.10 -2.39
N SER A 237 -14.05 -1.33 -2.69
CA SER A 237 -14.93 -2.11 -1.81
C SER A 237 -14.55 -3.58 -1.81
N ALA A 238 -14.97 -4.31 -0.78
CA ALA A 238 -14.76 -5.75 -0.68
C ALA A 238 -15.50 -6.54 -1.77
N ALA A 239 -16.74 -6.14 -2.07
CA ALA A 239 -17.52 -6.75 -3.13
C ALA A 239 -16.87 -6.57 -4.51
N ASP A 240 -16.42 -5.35 -4.84
CA ASP A 240 -15.70 -5.08 -6.09
C ASP A 240 -14.38 -5.83 -6.18
N THR A 241 -13.70 -6.01 -5.04
CA THR A 241 -12.45 -6.78 -4.97
C THR A 241 -12.68 -8.23 -5.38
N ILE A 242 -13.71 -8.86 -4.84
CA ILE A 242 -14.06 -10.24 -5.15
C ILE A 242 -14.47 -10.36 -6.62
N ASN A 243 -15.32 -9.46 -7.13
CA ASN A 243 -15.71 -9.43 -8.53
C ASN A 243 -14.49 -9.25 -9.44
N ARG A 244 -13.59 -8.31 -9.13
CA ARG A 244 -12.38 -8.05 -9.91
C ARG A 244 -11.49 -9.29 -10.06
N ILE A 245 -11.35 -10.08 -9.00
CA ILE A 245 -10.60 -11.34 -9.06
C ILE A 245 -11.30 -12.36 -9.95
N ILE A 246 -12.62 -12.47 -9.86
CA ILE A 246 -13.40 -13.43 -10.66
C ILE A 246 -13.38 -13.04 -12.14
N ASP A 247 -13.52 -11.75 -12.45
CA ASP A 247 -13.68 -11.23 -13.81
C ASP A 247 -12.41 -11.36 -14.67
N VAL A 248 -11.24 -11.51 -14.07
CA VAL A 248 -10.02 -11.77 -14.84
C VAL A 248 -9.95 -13.20 -15.36
N TYR A 249 -10.79 -14.11 -14.85
CA TYR A 249 -10.86 -15.51 -15.32
C TYR A 249 -11.83 -15.66 -16.47
N PRO A 250 -11.52 -16.53 -17.47
CA PRO A 250 -12.47 -16.91 -18.49
C PRO A 250 -13.79 -17.43 -17.89
N GLU A 251 -14.93 -17.19 -18.54
CA GLU A 251 -16.27 -17.54 -18.03
C GLU A 251 -16.36 -19.00 -17.54
N HIS A 252 -15.77 -19.93 -18.28
CA HIS A 252 -15.81 -21.37 -17.94
C HIS A 252 -14.99 -21.70 -16.66
N GLN A 253 -14.12 -20.83 -16.18
CA GLN A 253 -13.33 -21.01 -14.96
C GLN A 253 -13.88 -20.21 -13.77
N GLN A 254 -14.84 -19.29 -13.99
CA GLN A 254 -15.32 -18.40 -12.94
C GLN A 254 -15.98 -19.15 -11.78
N GLN A 255 -16.66 -20.25 -12.02
CA GLN A 255 -17.23 -21.05 -10.94
C GLN A 255 -16.15 -21.74 -10.09
N GLN A 256 -15.07 -22.14 -10.70
CA GLN A 256 -13.92 -22.73 -10.00
C GLN A 256 -13.26 -21.69 -9.09
N ILE A 257 -12.96 -20.49 -9.60
CA ILE A 257 -12.34 -19.43 -8.79
C ILE A 257 -13.24 -18.96 -7.66
N ARG A 258 -14.60 -18.88 -7.86
CA ARG A 258 -15.52 -18.60 -6.76
C ARG A 258 -15.39 -19.62 -5.64
N THR A 259 -15.28 -20.90 -5.97
CA THR A 259 -15.09 -21.96 -4.98
C THR A 259 -13.75 -21.85 -4.25
N GLN A 260 -12.68 -21.55 -4.98
CA GLN A 260 -11.34 -21.35 -4.39
C GLN A 260 -11.32 -20.14 -3.46
N LEU A 261 -11.89 -19.00 -3.88
CA LEU A 261 -12.02 -17.80 -3.03
C LEU A 261 -12.86 -18.07 -1.79
N ALA A 262 -14.02 -18.72 -1.95
CA ALA A 262 -14.90 -19.07 -0.83
C ALA A 262 -14.19 -19.91 0.25
N ASN A 263 -13.21 -20.74 -0.13
CA ASN A 263 -12.48 -21.61 0.77
C ASN A 263 -11.23 -20.97 1.37
N ASN A 264 -10.60 -20.01 0.66
CA ASN A 264 -9.26 -19.51 1.00
C ASN A 264 -9.23 -18.03 1.36
N LEU A 265 -10.23 -17.21 0.98
CA LEU A 265 -10.27 -15.81 1.34
C LEU A 265 -10.54 -15.67 2.84
N VAL A 266 -9.64 -14.99 3.55
CA VAL A 266 -9.73 -14.70 4.99
C VAL A 266 -10.45 -13.38 5.22
N GLY A 267 -10.05 -12.34 4.49
CA GLY A 267 -10.64 -11.02 4.62
C GLY A 267 -10.21 -10.07 3.52
N VAL A 268 -11.00 -9.00 3.38
CA VAL A 268 -10.69 -7.86 2.51
C VAL A 268 -10.76 -6.58 3.33
N ILE A 269 -9.73 -5.76 3.22
CA ILE A 269 -9.60 -4.48 3.89
C ILE A 269 -9.54 -3.42 2.81
N SER A 270 -10.63 -2.69 2.57
CA SER A 270 -10.66 -1.59 1.60
C SER A 270 -10.40 -0.28 2.33
N GLN A 271 -9.30 0.41 1.97
CA GLN A 271 -8.73 1.49 2.74
C GLN A 271 -8.68 2.80 1.96
N THR A 272 -9.00 3.90 2.65
CA THR A 272 -8.75 5.27 2.21
C THR A 272 -8.13 6.10 3.33
N LEU A 273 -7.40 7.17 2.98
CA LEU A 273 -6.83 8.11 3.95
C LEU A 273 -7.62 9.42 3.94
N ILE A 274 -8.01 9.86 5.13
CA ILE A 274 -8.74 11.12 5.35
C ILE A 274 -7.86 12.08 6.14
N PRO A 275 -7.78 13.38 5.77
CA PRO A 275 -7.10 14.39 6.58
C PRO A 275 -7.73 14.49 7.98
N LYS A 276 -6.91 14.54 9.01
CA LYS A 276 -7.38 14.85 10.36
C LYS A 276 -7.73 16.33 10.46
N LYS A 277 -8.80 16.64 11.18
CA LYS A 277 -9.31 18.01 11.33
C LYS A 277 -8.35 18.96 12.05
N ASP A 278 -7.47 18.40 12.89
CA ASP A 278 -6.43 19.13 13.62
C ASP A 278 -5.18 19.44 12.79
N GLY A 279 -5.14 18.98 11.52
CA GLY A 279 -3.99 19.18 10.63
C GLY A 279 -2.76 18.30 10.95
N THR A 280 -2.85 17.38 11.91
CA THR A 280 -1.71 16.52 12.33
C THR A 280 -1.43 15.34 11.39
N GLY A 281 -1.98 15.35 10.18
CA GLY A 281 -1.76 14.30 9.19
C GLY A 281 -3.06 13.65 8.72
N ARG A 282 -3.02 12.34 8.44
CA ARG A 282 -4.15 11.58 7.90
C ARG A 282 -4.47 10.39 8.79
N ILE A 283 -5.70 9.91 8.73
CA ILE A 283 -6.16 8.68 9.39
C ILE A 283 -6.70 7.70 8.35
N ALA A 284 -6.42 6.41 8.54
CA ALA A 284 -6.98 5.36 7.70
C ALA A 284 -8.45 5.11 8.08
N CYS A 285 -9.33 5.17 7.07
CA CYS A 285 -10.71 4.72 7.16
C CYS A 285 -10.85 3.45 6.32
N MET A 286 -11.55 2.45 6.85
CA MET A 286 -11.58 1.12 6.27
C MET A 286 -13.00 0.58 6.16
N GLU A 287 -13.25 -0.13 5.07
CA GLU A 287 -14.26 -1.18 5.01
C GLU A 287 -13.55 -2.51 5.29
N ILE A 288 -14.09 -3.32 6.18
CA ILE A 288 -13.51 -4.61 6.55
C ILE A 288 -14.53 -5.71 6.36
N LEU A 289 -14.21 -6.63 5.47
CA LEU A 289 -14.92 -7.91 5.31
C LEU A 289 -14.11 -9.01 6.00
N ASN A 290 -14.73 -9.67 6.98
CA ASN A 290 -14.24 -10.92 7.54
C ASN A 290 -15.01 -12.08 6.90
N VAL A 291 -14.31 -13.00 6.26
CA VAL A 291 -14.96 -14.10 5.52
C VAL A 291 -15.39 -15.19 6.48
N THR A 292 -16.67 -15.17 6.84
CA THR A 292 -17.36 -16.21 7.60
C THR A 292 -17.95 -17.26 6.66
N ASP A 293 -18.46 -18.37 7.20
CA ASP A 293 -19.14 -19.42 6.42
C ASP A 293 -20.29 -18.87 5.57
N ALA A 294 -21.01 -17.87 6.09
CA ALA A 294 -22.09 -17.20 5.35
C ALA A 294 -21.55 -16.41 4.16
N ILE A 295 -20.44 -15.67 4.33
CA ILE A 295 -19.77 -14.95 3.26
C ILE A 295 -19.19 -15.93 2.23
N SER A 296 -18.56 -17.01 2.69
CA SER A 296 -18.06 -18.08 1.81
C SER A 296 -19.17 -18.66 0.92
N ALA A 297 -20.37 -18.90 1.49
CA ALA A 297 -21.53 -19.34 0.73
C ALA A 297 -21.99 -18.28 -0.29
N MET A 298 -22.01 -17.00 0.08
CA MET A 298 -22.38 -15.92 -0.85
C MET A 298 -21.42 -15.84 -2.04
N ILE A 299 -20.10 -15.98 -1.80
CA ILE A 299 -19.10 -15.98 -2.88
C ILE A 299 -19.31 -17.17 -3.81
N ARG A 300 -19.45 -18.39 -3.24
CA ARG A 300 -19.63 -19.64 -3.99
C ARG A 300 -20.87 -19.62 -4.87
N ASP A 301 -21.97 -19.08 -4.32
CA ASP A 301 -23.30 -19.05 -4.97
C ASP A 301 -23.49 -17.83 -5.88
N ASN A 302 -22.43 -17.03 -6.12
CA ASN A 302 -22.49 -15.80 -6.92
C ASN A 302 -23.49 -14.74 -6.38
N LYS A 303 -23.58 -14.63 -5.04
CA LYS A 303 -24.46 -13.68 -4.33
C LYS A 303 -23.65 -12.53 -3.73
N ILE A 304 -22.62 -12.06 -4.46
CA ILE A 304 -21.67 -11.02 -4.00
C ILE A 304 -22.38 -9.71 -3.67
N HIS A 305 -23.49 -9.40 -4.35
CA HIS A 305 -24.32 -8.22 -4.08
C HIS A 305 -24.88 -8.17 -2.65
N LEU A 306 -24.94 -9.31 -1.92
CA LEU A 306 -25.39 -9.36 -0.54
C LEU A 306 -24.29 -9.05 0.48
N ILE A 307 -23.02 -9.02 0.06
CA ILE A 307 -21.88 -8.85 0.96
C ILE A 307 -21.94 -7.50 1.67
N GLN A 308 -22.34 -6.42 0.99
CA GLN A 308 -22.44 -5.10 1.61
C GLN A 308 -23.41 -5.10 2.81
N SER A 309 -24.57 -5.72 2.66
CA SER A 309 -25.53 -5.85 3.77
C SER A 309 -24.97 -6.72 4.90
N ALA A 310 -24.21 -7.75 4.57
CA ALA A 310 -23.56 -8.59 5.58
C ALA A 310 -22.47 -7.84 6.36
N ILE A 311 -21.68 -6.98 5.70
CA ILE A 311 -20.69 -6.11 6.36
C ILE A 311 -21.37 -5.18 7.35
N GLN A 312 -22.48 -4.53 6.97
CA GLN A 312 -23.22 -3.60 7.83
C GLN A 312 -23.75 -4.25 9.12
N THR A 313 -24.14 -5.51 9.05
CA THR A 313 -24.67 -6.29 10.18
C THR A 313 -23.62 -7.10 10.92
N GLY A 314 -22.42 -7.28 10.34
CA GLY A 314 -21.37 -8.18 10.82
C GLY A 314 -20.43 -7.60 11.88
N LYS A 315 -20.82 -6.57 12.62
CA LYS A 315 -19.96 -5.90 13.61
C LYS A 315 -19.39 -6.85 14.68
N GLN A 316 -20.18 -7.82 15.14
CA GLN A 316 -19.71 -8.81 16.13
C GLN A 316 -18.61 -9.74 15.58
N GLN A 317 -18.54 -9.90 14.26
CA GLN A 317 -17.50 -10.65 13.56
C GLN A 317 -16.31 -9.75 13.15
N GLY A 318 -16.25 -8.52 13.64
CA GLY A 318 -15.19 -7.56 13.32
C GLY A 318 -15.34 -6.89 11.94
N MET A 319 -16.48 -7.07 11.26
CA MET A 319 -16.76 -6.37 10.00
C MET A 319 -17.09 -4.89 10.26
N MET A 320 -16.80 -4.04 9.29
CA MET A 320 -17.02 -2.59 9.39
C MET A 320 -17.27 -2.02 8.00
N SER A 321 -18.32 -1.25 7.81
CA SER A 321 -18.52 -0.50 6.56
C SER A 321 -17.76 0.82 6.58
N LEU A 322 -17.33 1.28 5.41
CA LEU A 322 -16.62 2.56 5.27
C LEU A 322 -17.46 3.73 5.81
N ASP A 323 -18.76 3.77 5.45
CA ASP A 323 -19.66 4.87 5.86
C ASP A 323 -19.88 4.92 7.36
N GLN A 324 -19.93 3.74 8.02
CA GLN A 324 -20.01 3.65 9.48
C GLN A 324 -18.75 4.20 10.15
N GLU A 325 -17.57 3.87 9.63
CA GLU A 325 -16.30 4.35 10.19
C GLU A 325 -16.13 5.86 9.97
N LEU A 326 -16.42 6.35 8.76
CA LEU A 326 -16.43 7.78 8.47
C LEU A 326 -17.36 8.56 9.42
N ALA A 327 -18.59 8.08 9.60
CA ALA A 327 -19.56 8.69 10.52
C ALA A 327 -19.06 8.69 11.97
N ARG A 328 -18.47 7.59 12.43
CA ARG A 328 -17.89 7.47 13.79
C ARG A 328 -16.76 8.48 14.01
N LEU A 329 -15.86 8.63 13.03
CA LEU A 329 -14.73 9.56 13.13
C LEU A 329 -15.20 11.02 13.05
N THR A 330 -16.22 11.32 12.24
CA THR A 330 -16.84 12.65 12.17
C THR A 330 -17.52 12.99 13.50
N ALA A 331 -18.32 12.07 14.08
CA ALA A 331 -18.97 12.28 15.37
C ALA A 331 -17.96 12.53 16.51
N LYS A 332 -16.77 11.89 16.44
CA LYS A 332 -15.65 12.12 17.36
C LYS A 332 -14.85 13.38 17.05
N ASN A 333 -15.23 14.15 16.03
CA ASN A 333 -14.55 15.38 15.59
C ASN A 333 -13.07 15.15 15.17
N ILE A 334 -12.73 13.92 14.72
CA ILE A 334 -11.39 13.55 14.25
C ILE A 334 -11.19 13.97 12.79
N ILE A 335 -12.23 13.83 11.95
CA ILE A 335 -12.23 14.22 10.54
C ILE A 335 -13.32 15.25 10.26
N GLY A 336 -13.16 15.99 9.14
CA GLY A 336 -14.18 16.91 8.66
C GLY A 336 -15.36 16.20 7.99
N GLU A 337 -16.59 16.74 8.13
CA GLU A 337 -17.78 16.19 7.47
C GLU A 337 -17.65 16.26 5.93
N VAL A 338 -17.06 17.34 5.41
CA VAL A 338 -16.86 17.52 3.96
C VAL A 338 -15.97 16.40 3.40
N ASP A 339 -14.84 16.14 4.07
CA ASP A 339 -13.91 15.09 3.67
C ASP A 339 -14.55 13.68 3.76
N ALA A 340 -15.37 13.47 4.80
CA ALA A 340 -16.09 12.20 4.96
C ALA A 340 -17.12 11.98 3.84
N ILE A 341 -17.92 13.00 3.50
CA ILE A 341 -18.93 12.92 2.43
C ILE A 341 -18.30 12.72 1.05
N GLU A 342 -17.10 13.28 0.81
CA GLU A 342 -16.38 13.07 -0.44
C GLU A 342 -15.99 11.58 -0.63
N LYS A 343 -15.75 10.85 0.45
CA LYS A 343 -15.27 9.46 0.43
C LYS A 343 -16.34 8.43 0.76
N CYS A 344 -17.51 8.82 1.27
CA CYS A 344 -18.58 7.88 1.59
C CYS A 344 -19.13 7.21 0.33
N GLN A 345 -19.55 5.96 0.48
CA GLN A 345 -20.18 5.17 -0.58
C GLN A 345 -21.66 5.50 -0.70
N ASP A 346 -22.36 5.65 0.44
CA ASP A 346 -23.77 6.02 0.52
C ASP A 346 -23.97 7.15 1.56
N LYS A 347 -24.38 8.33 1.06
CA LYS A 347 -24.61 9.50 1.92
C LYS A 347 -25.76 9.30 2.91
N GLN A 348 -26.81 8.54 2.55
CA GLN A 348 -27.94 8.30 3.43
C GLN A 348 -27.53 7.40 4.59
N GLU A 349 -26.78 6.35 4.30
CA GLU A 349 -26.19 5.47 5.30
C GLU A 349 -25.21 6.22 6.22
N TYR A 350 -24.34 7.06 5.64
CA TYR A 350 -23.41 7.88 6.41
C TYR A 350 -24.17 8.78 7.42
N TYR A 351 -25.20 9.51 6.99
CA TYR A 351 -25.96 10.37 7.89
C TYR A 351 -26.78 9.58 8.93
N ARG A 352 -27.28 8.41 8.57
CA ARG A 352 -27.92 7.49 9.49
C ARG A 352 -26.97 7.09 10.62
N PHE A 353 -25.75 6.67 10.28
CA PHE A 353 -24.74 6.30 11.26
C PHE A 353 -24.24 7.54 12.07
N LEU A 354 -24.07 8.69 11.42
CA LEU A 354 -23.67 9.92 12.11
C LEU A 354 -24.65 10.25 13.24
N SER A 355 -25.94 10.18 12.96
CA SER A 355 -26.99 10.38 13.97
C SER A 355 -26.92 9.35 15.10
N GLN A 356 -26.67 8.08 14.80
CA GLN A 356 -26.51 7.01 15.79
C GLN A 356 -25.31 7.24 16.73
N PHE A 357 -24.24 7.84 16.23
CA PHE A 357 -23.05 8.21 17.02
C PHE A 357 -23.18 9.56 17.73
N GLY A 358 -24.35 10.23 17.67
CA GLY A 358 -24.60 11.51 18.32
C GLY A 358 -24.01 12.71 17.58
N GLY A 359 -23.59 12.53 16.34
CA GLY A 359 -23.13 13.62 15.47
C GLY A 359 -24.33 14.38 14.88
N THR A 360 -24.16 15.69 14.68
CA THR A 360 -25.15 16.54 13.99
C THR A 360 -24.59 16.96 12.64
N PRO A 361 -25.36 16.80 11.54
CA PRO A 361 -24.95 17.29 10.21
C PRO A 361 -24.67 18.81 10.26
N THR A 362 -23.50 19.23 9.76
CA THR A 362 -23.13 20.67 9.69
C THR A 362 -23.60 21.34 8.40
N GLY A 363 -23.95 20.56 7.37
CA GLY A 363 -24.55 21.05 6.13
C GLY A 363 -26.06 20.83 6.17
N GLY A 364 -26.84 21.91 6.22
CA GLY A 364 -28.31 21.86 6.34
C GLY A 364 -28.98 21.08 5.18
N MET A 365 -29.16 19.79 5.35
CA MET A 365 -30.20 19.03 4.70
C MET A 365 -31.27 18.69 5.76
N ASN A 366 -32.35 19.46 5.76
CA ASN A 366 -33.59 19.03 6.36
C ASN A 366 -33.98 17.68 5.74
N ILE A 367 -33.74 16.59 6.45
CA ILE A 367 -34.40 15.31 6.17
C ILE A 367 -35.84 15.51 6.66
N SER A 368 -36.68 16.11 5.81
CA SER A 368 -38.13 16.05 6.00
C SER A 368 -38.55 14.60 5.93
N GLN A 369 -39.08 14.12 7.04
CA GLN A 369 -39.80 12.86 7.15
C GLN A 369 -40.83 12.76 6.03
N GLY A 370 -40.70 11.75 5.17
CA GLY A 370 -41.67 11.29 4.21
C GLY A 370 -41.85 9.78 4.39
#